data_a044f9e207774ca14dbaa3f930106875
#
_entry.id   a044f9e207774ca14dbaa3f930106875
#
_cell.length_a   1.000
_cell.length_b   1.000
_cell.length_c   1.000
_cell.angle_alpha   90.00
_cell.angle_beta   90.00
_cell.angle_gamma   90.00
#
_symmetry.space_group_name_H-M   'P 1'
#
loop_
_entity.id
_entity.type
_entity.pdbx_description
1 polymer ?
#
loop_
_entity_poly.entity_id
_entity_poly.type
_entity_poly.pdbx_seq_one_letter_code
_entity_poly.pdbx_strand_id
1 'polypeptide(L)'
;MTRISLIKPDDWHLHLRSGEAMKSVVGMSARQMGRAIIMPNLSPPVKSVSQAQAYRKEIMKALPTNSSFNPLMVLYLTDGTVPKEIEAAGAAPEIYAAKLYPAGVTTNSDNGVTNVTNIYPALEAMQKEEMPLLVHGEVTDPEVDVFDRESVFIEKILDRVVKDFPGLKI
;
A
#
# COMPACT_ATOMS: atom_id res chain seq x y z
N MET A 1 -5.68 40.93 -0.91
CA MET A 1 -5.21 39.51 -0.85
C MET A 1 -6.32 38.61 -1.36
N THR A 2 -6.03 37.75 -2.33
CA THR A 2 -6.99 36.76 -2.80
C THR A 2 -7.02 35.58 -1.81
N ARG A 3 -8.20 35.23 -1.31
CA ARG A 3 -8.40 34.08 -0.41
C ARG A 3 -8.92 32.91 -1.22
N ILE A 4 -8.28 31.75 -1.08
CA ILE A 4 -8.71 30.49 -1.67
C ILE A 4 -9.10 29.55 -0.54
N SER A 5 -10.27 28.91 -0.64
CA SER A 5 -10.72 27.86 0.29
C SER A 5 -10.80 26.53 -0.46
N LEU A 6 -10.16 25.51 0.07
CA LEU A 6 -10.10 24.16 -0.49
C LEU A 6 -10.58 23.15 0.55
N ILE A 7 -11.14 22.02 0.08
CA ILE A 7 -11.32 20.83 0.92
C ILE A 7 -9.92 20.32 1.29
N LYS A 8 -9.74 19.90 2.54
CA LYS A 8 -8.46 19.33 3.00
C LYS A 8 -8.12 18.10 2.14
N PRO A 9 -6.96 18.09 1.46
CA PRO A 9 -6.62 17.02 0.51
C PRO A 9 -6.30 15.70 1.21
N ASP A 10 -6.33 14.61 0.45
CA ASP A 10 -5.84 13.30 0.85
C ASP A 10 -4.52 12.99 0.14
N ASP A 11 -3.66 12.20 0.79
CA ASP A 11 -2.43 11.67 0.22
C ASP A 11 -2.59 10.18 -0.06
N TRP A 12 -2.56 9.78 -1.32
CA TRP A 12 -2.78 8.39 -1.72
C TRP A 12 -1.50 7.53 -1.75
N HIS A 13 -0.34 8.06 -1.32
CA HIS A 13 0.93 7.33 -1.32
C HIS A 13 1.94 7.88 -0.32
N LEU A 14 1.74 7.65 0.98
CA LEU A 14 2.58 8.21 2.03
C LEU A 14 3.49 7.18 2.69
N HIS A 15 4.80 7.42 2.67
CA HIS A 15 5.80 6.66 3.42
C HIS A 15 6.15 7.37 4.72
N LEU A 16 5.59 6.93 5.84
CA LEU A 16 5.92 7.49 7.16
C LEU A 16 7.15 6.85 7.80
N ARG A 17 7.54 5.64 7.35
CA ARG A 17 8.55 4.82 8.03
C ARG A 17 8.10 4.42 9.44
N SER A 18 9.03 4.23 10.39
CA SER A 18 8.75 3.86 11.78
C SER A 18 9.67 4.60 12.75
N GLY A 19 9.44 4.45 14.05
CA GLY A 19 10.30 5.00 15.09
C GLY A 19 10.46 6.52 15.03
N GLU A 20 11.68 7.02 15.21
CA GLU A 20 11.97 8.45 15.26
C GLU A 20 11.75 9.16 13.91
N ALA A 21 12.00 8.46 12.79
CA ALA A 21 11.74 9.00 11.46
C ALA A 21 10.23 9.31 11.28
N MET A 22 9.35 8.40 11.68
CA MET A 22 7.91 8.61 11.65
C MET A 22 7.50 9.79 12.53
N LYS A 23 7.99 9.85 13.76
CA LYS A 23 7.66 10.94 14.71
C LYS A 23 8.04 12.32 14.17
N SER A 24 9.14 12.41 13.43
CA SER A 24 9.62 13.68 12.88
C SER A 24 8.79 14.17 11.69
N VAL A 25 8.15 13.26 10.90
CA VAL A 25 7.46 13.64 9.66
C VAL A 25 5.93 13.59 9.74
N VAL A 26 5.35 12.76 10.61
CA VAL A 26 3.89 12.55 10.66
C VAL A 26 3.11 13.84 10.91
N GLY A 27 3.62 14.73 11.77
CA GLY A 27 3.01 16.01 12.05
C GLY A 27 2.98 16.95 10.84
N MET A 28 3.93 16.83 9.91
CA MET A 28 3.96 17.63 8.68
C MET A 28 2.83 17.20 7.74
N SER A 29 2.69 15.89 7.51
CA SER A 29 1.60 15.33 6.69
C SER A 29 0.23 15.63 7.31
N ALA A 30 0.07 15.44 8.62
CA ALA A 30 -1.19 15.65 9.33
C ALA A 30 -1.69 17.10 9.31
N ARG A 31 -0.80 18.10 9.20
CA ARG A 31 -1.20 19.50 9.03
C ARG A 31 -1.83 19.78 7.68
N GLN A 32 -1.37 19.09 6.63
CA GLN A 32 -1.76 19.37 5.25
C GLN A 32 -2.86 18.43 4.77
N MET A 33 -2.81 17.14 5.14
CA MET A 33 -3.68 16.09 4.62
C MET A 33 -4.76 15.71 5.63
N GLY A 34 -5.97 15.42 5.14
CA GLY A 34 -7.07 14.87 5.94
C GLY A 34 -6.89 13.39 6.20
N ARG A 35 -6.55 12.65 5.14
CA ARG A 35 -6.27 11.21 5.17
C ARG A 35 -5.00 10.91 4.37
N ALA A 36 -4.39 9.76 4.64
CA ALA A 36 -3.35 9.25 3.75
C ALA A 36 -3.35 7.73 3.70
N ILE A 37 -3.06 7.18 2.52
CA ILE A 37 -2.74 5.76 2.33
C ILE A 37 -1.31 5.55 2.81
N ILE A 38 -1.16 4.74 3.86
CA ILE A 38 0.15 4.50 4.50
C ILE A 38 0.82 3.28 3.88
N MET A 39 1.94 3.51 3.21
CA MET A 39 2.69 2.43 2.57
C MET A 39 3.27 1.44 3.58
N PRO A 40 3.13 0.12 3.31
CA PRO A 40 3.42 -0.93 4.28
C PRO A 40 4.87 -1.44 4.23
N ASN A 41 5.74 -0.89 3.39
CA ASN A 41 7.11 -1.36 3.16
C ASN A 41 8.09 -0.89 4.25
N LEU A 42 7.84 -1.34 5.46
CA LEU A 42 8.73 -1.22 6.61
C LEU A 42 9.77 -2.36 6.63
N SER A 43 10.62 -2.37 7.64
CA SER A 43 11.52 -3.49 7.96
C SER A 43 11.29 -3.91 9.42
N PRO A 44 10.58 -5.03 9.67
CA PRO A 44 9.87 -5.91 8.72
C PRO A 44 8.63 -5.26 8.10
N PRO A 45 8.13 -5.77 6.92
CA PRO A 45 6.95 -5.23 6.28
C PRO A 45 5.65 -5.57 7.02
N VAL A 46 4.62 -4.74 6.81
CA VAL A 46 3.30 -4.89 7.43
C VAL A 46 2.46 -5.87 6.59
N LYS A 47 2.44 -7.15 6.99
CA LYS A 47 1.83 -8.25 6.21
C LYS A 47 0.50 -8.76 6.76
N SER A 48 0.11 -8.33 7.97
CA SER A 48 -1.08 -8.84 8.65
C SER A 48 -1.92 -7.74 9.25
N VAL A 49 -3.20 -8.05 9.51
CA VAL A 49 -4.13 -7.14 10.20
C VAL A 49 -3.56 -6.67 11.52
N SER A 50 -3.03 -7.58 12.34
CA SER A 50 -2.48 -7.24 13.65
C SER A 50 -1.27 -6.29 13.55
N GLN A 51 -0.40 -6.49 12.55
CA GLN A 51 0.73 -5.59 12.29
C GLN A 51 0.26 -4.21 11.82
N ALA A 52 -0.74 -4.17 10.94
CA ALA A 52 -1.32 -2.90 10.46
C ALA A 52 -1.96 -2.11 11.60
N GLN A 53 -2.70 -2.78 12.49
CA GLN A 53 -3.29 -2.18 13.69
C GLN A 53 -2.23 -1.65 14.66
N ALA A 54 -1.16 -2.42 14.89
CA ALA A 54 -0.04 -1.99 15.72
C ALA A 54 0.64 -0.74 15.12
N TYR A 55 0.93 -0.76 13.83
CA TYR A 55 1.53 0.39 13.13
C TYR A 55 0.61 1.63 13.15
N ARG A 56 -0.69 1.45 12.91
CA ARG A 56 -1.67 2.53 13.04
C ARG A 56 -1.66 3.15 14.44
N LYS A 57 -1.60 2.30 15.47
CA LYS A 57 -1.54 2.76 16.86
C LYS A 57 -0.29 3.61 17.14
N GLU A 58 0.86 3.23 16.58
CA GLU A 58 2.09 4.02 16.68
C GLU A 58 1.94 5.37 15.98
N ILE A 59 1.39 5.40 14.77
CA ILE A 59 1.11 6.63 14.02
C ILE A 59 0.20 7.55 14.83
N MET A 60 -0.95 7.04 15.30
CA MET A 60 -1.92 7.82 16.07
C MET A 60 -1.32 8.41 17.34
N LYS A 61 -0.43 7.66 18.02
CA LYS A 61 0.27 8.14 19.21
C LYS A 61 1.28 9.26 18.92
N ALA A 62 1.84 9.29 17.71
CA ALA A 62 2.82 10.28 17.28
C ALA A 62 2.18 11.56 16.69
N LEU A 63 0.87 11.55 16.45
CA LEU A 63 0.17 12.72 15.92
C LEU A 63 0.15 13.88 16.92
N PRO A 64 0.17 15.13 16.43
CA PRO A 64 -0.08 16.30 17.26
C PRO A 64 -1.44 16.22 17.99
N THR A 65 -1.53 16.80 19.17
CA THR A 65 -2.79 16.91 19.93
C THR A 65 -3.89 17.53 19.07
N ASN A 66 -5.09 16.96 19.12
CA ASN A 66 -6.27 17.40 18.33
C ASN A 66 -6.11 17.27 16.79
N SER A 67 -5.17 16.44 16.29
CA SER A 67 -5.09 16.13 14.88
C SER A 67 -6.31 15.33 14.41
N SER A 68 -6.93 15.77 13.30
CA SER A 68 -8.00 15.04 12.61
C SER A 68 -7.49 14.12 11.50
N PHE A 69 -6.19 13.95 11.38
CA PHE A 69 -5.57 13.10 10.36
C PHE A 69 -5.96 11.63 10.56
N ASN A 70 -6.41 10.98 9.48
CA ASN A 70 -6.78 9.57 9.51
C ASN A 70 -5.86 8.74 8.61
N PRO A 71 -4.96 7.91 9.18
CA PRO A 71 -4.14 6.99 8.41
C PRO A 71 -4.97 5.80 7.93
N LEU A 72 -4.98 5.57 6.63
CA LEU A 72 -5.60 4.44 5.94
C LEU A 72 -4.53 3.37 5.75
N MET A 73 -4.67 2.25 6.46
CA MET A 73 -3.63 1.22 6.50
C MET A 73 -3.68 0.32 5.27
N VAL A 74 -2.53 -0.25 4.92
CA VAL A 74 -2.34 -1.12 3.76
C VAL A 74 -1.56 -2.35 4.17
N LEU A 75 -1.92 -3.52 3.62
CA LEU A 75 -1.13 -4.74 3.78
C LEU A 75 -0.08 -4.85 2.67
N TYR A 76 1.07 -5.39 3.02
CA TYR A 76 2.15 -5.74 2.11
C TYR A 76 1.92 -7.15 1.57
N LEU A 77 1.74 -7.32 0.25
CA LEU A 77 1.60 -8.62 -0.39
C LEU A 77 2.96 -9.30 -0.54
N THR A 78 3.00 -10.59 -0.20
CA THR A 78 4.15 -11.48 -0.39
C THR A 78 3.68 -12.74 -1.09
N ASP A 79 4.58 -13.56 -1.63
CA ASP A 79 4.24 -14.87 -2.20
C ASP A 79 3.47 -15.79 -1.24
N GLY A 80 3.61 -15.57 0.07
CA GLY A 80 2.92 -16.32 1.13
C GLY A 80 1.61 -15.69 1.62
N THR A 81 1.11 -14.63 0.97
CA THR A 81 -0.16 -14.01 1.38
C THR A 81 -1.32 -14.95 1.07
N VAL A 82 -2.09 -15.30 2.10
CA VAL A 82 -3.22 -16.23 1.98
C VAL A 82 -4.57 -15.51 1.93
N PRO A 83 -5.60 -16.07 1.27
CA PRO A 83 -6.94 -15.45 1.19
C PRO A 83 -7.53 -15.06 2.55
N LYS A 84 -7.36 -15.90 3.56
CA LYS A 84 -7.86 -15.64 4.91
C LYS A 84 -7.35 -14.33 5.53
N GLU A 85 -6.11 -13.93 5.21
CA GLU A 85 -5.57 -12.64 5.68
C GLU A 85 -6.25 -11.47 4.98
N ILE A 86 -6.57 -11.61 3.69
CA ILE A 86 -7.31 -10.60 2.92
C ILE A 86 -8.75 -10.48 3.42
N GLU A 87 -9.44 -11.60 3.67
CA GLU A 87 -10.78 -11.63 4.27
C GLU A 87 -10.80 -10.93 5.64
N ALA A 88 -9.81 -11.24 6.49
CA ALA A 88 -9.65 -10.58 7.78
C ALA A 88 -9.38 -9.07 7.65
N ALA A 89 -8.62 -8.67 6.61
CA ALA A 89 -8.36 -7.27 6.31
C ALA A 89 -9.62 -6.55 5.81
N GLY A 90 -10.44 -7.19 4.97
CA GLY A 90 -11.72 -6.66 4.51
C GLY A 90 -12.71 -6.40 5.66
N ALA A 91 -12.64 -7.20 6.72
CA ALA A 91 -13.43 -7.00 7.92
C ALA A 91 -12.89 -5.92 8.89
N ALA A 92 -11.67 -5.42 8.67
CA ALA A 92 -11.00 -4.45 9.54
C ALA A 92 -11.15 -3.03 8.97
N PRO A 93 -11.93 -2.14 9.60
CA PRO A 93 -12.31 -0.85 9.03
C PRO A 93 -11.15 0.14 8.83
N GLU A 94 -10.00 -0.09 9.44
CA GLU A 94 -8.79 0.70 9.26
C GLU A 94 -7.91 0.26 8.09
N ILE A 95 -8.16 -0.92 7.47
CA ILE A 95 -7.39 -1.43 6.35
C ILE A 95 -8.17 -1.19 5.06
N TYR A 96 -7.56 -0.52 4.10
CA TYR A 96 -8.23 -0.03 2.89
C TYR A 96 -7.75 -0.69 1.61
N ALA A 97 -6.56 -1.27 1.61
CA ALA A 97 -5.95 -1.82 0.41
C ALA A 97 -4.87 -2.85 0.74
N ALA A 98 -4.40 -3.55 -0.27
CA ALA A 98 -3.12 -4.25 -0.21
C ALA A 98 -2.19 -3.78 -1.33
N LYS A 99 -0.88 -3.76 -1.06
CA LYS A 99 0.15 -3.24 -1.96
C LYS A 99 1.02 -4.36 -2.51
N LEU A 100 1.07 -4.44 -3.82
CA LEU A 100 2.01 -5.26 -4.59
C LEU A 100 3.31 -4.51 -4.82
N TYR A 101 4.40 -5.08 -4.33
CA TYR A 101 5.76 -4.76 -4.74
C TYR A 101 6.36 -5.96 -5.44
N PRO A 102 6.83 -5.86 -6.68
CA PRO A 102 7.73 -6.87 -7.23
C PRO A 102 8.99 -6.98 -6.37
N ALA A 103 9.46 -8.21 -6.12
CA ALA A 103 10.60 -8.44 -5.24
C ALA A 103 11.85 -7.70 -5.72
N GLY A 104 12.48 -6.92 -4.83
CA GLY A 104 13.71 -6.17 -5.13
C GLY A 104 13.53 -4.88 -5.94
N VAL A 105 12.28 -4.47 -6.26
CA VAL A 105 12.02 -3.32 -7.14
C VAL A 105 12.37 -1.96 -6.50
N THR A 106 12.25 -1.84 -5.20
CA THR A 106 12.45 -0.58 -4.46
C THR A 106 12.88 -0.82 -3.01
N THR A 107 12.99 0.23 -2.22
CA THR A 107 13.37 0.16 -0.80
C THR A 107 12.43 -0.77 -0.02
N ASN A 108 13.02 -1.71 0.75
CA ASN A 108 12.31 -2.70 1.56
C ASN A 108 11.32 -3.57 0.76
N SER A 109 11.66 -3.91 -0.48
CA SER A 109 10.84 -4.76 -1.34
C SER A 109 11.39 -6.19 -1.54
N ASP A 110 12.44 -6.57 -0.86
CA ASP A 110 13.04 -7.92 -0.96
C ASP A 110 12.06 -9.06 -0.64
N ASN A 111 11.10 -8.78 0.26
CA ASN A 111 10.02 -9.70 0.61
C ASN A 111 8.80 -9.59 -0.33
N GLY A 112 8.91 -8.86 -1.43
CA GLY A 112 7.84 -8.64 -2.38
C GLY A 112 7.44 -9.90 -3.14
N VAL A 113 6.56 -9.73 -4.10
CA VAL A 113 6.03 -10.81 -4.91
C VAL A 113 7.03 -11.16 -6.02
N THR A 114 7.47 -12.41 -6.07
CA THR A 114 8.42 -12.88 -7.09
C THR A 114 7.71 -13.23 -8.40
N ASN A 115 6.47 -13.73 -8.32
CA ASN A 115 5.61 -14.00 -9.46
C ASN A 115 4.17 -13.68 -9.08
N VAL A 116 3.48 -12.85 -9.89
CA VAL A 116 2.10 -12.45 -9.62
C VAL A 116 1.13 -13.62 -9.49
N THR A 117 1.39 -14.74 -10.15
CA THR A 117 0.54 -15.94 -10.04
C THR A 117 0.58 -16.58 -8.65
N ASN A 118 1.64 -16.34 -7.86
CA ASN A 118 1.73 -16.86 -6.50
C ASN A 118 0.65 -16.24 -5.58
N ILE A 119 0.21 -15.02 -5.90
CA ILE A 119 -0.80 -14.29 -5.12
C ILE A 119 -2.19 -14.31 -5.75
N TYR A 120 -2.43 -15.09 -6.81
CA TYR A 120 -3.76 -15.17 -7.46
C TYR A 120 -4.89 -15.51 -6.47
N PRO A 121 -4.73 -16.44 -5.53
CA PRO A 121 -5.76 -16.69 -4.52
C PRO A 121 -6.04 -15.46 -3.62
N ALA A 122 -5.01 -14.66 -3.33
CA ALA A 122 -5.17 -13.41 -2.58
C ALA A 122 -5.87 -12.33 -3.42
N LEU A 123 -5.55 -12.21 -4.72
CA LEU A 123 -6.23 -11.27 -5.64
C LEU A 123 -7.70 -11.61 -5.81
N GLU A 124 -8.04 -12.91 -5.89
CA GLU A 124 -9.44 -13.35 -5.91
C GLU A 124 -10.19 -12.95 -4.64
N ALA A 125 -9.57 -13.11 -3.47
CA ALA A 125 -10.14 -12.66 -2.21
C ALA A 125 -10.29 -11.13 -2.17
N MET A 126 -9.29 -10.37 -2.63
CA MET A 126 -9.36 -8.91 -2.74
C MET A 126 -10.52 -8.46 -3.62
N GLN A 127 -10.72 -9.13 -4.78
CA GLN A 127 -11.85 -8.85 -5.66
C GLN A 127 -13.21 -9.09 -4.95
N LYS A 128 -13.35 -10.16 -4.17
CA LYS A 128 -14.56 -10.47 -3.40
C LYS A 128 -14.83 -9.47 -2.28
N GLU A 129 -13.77 -9.06 -1.58
CA GLU A 129 -13.82 -8.07 -0.50
C GLU A 129 -13.89 -6.62 -1.01
N GLU A 130 -13.92 -6.41 -2.33
CA GLU A 130 -13.84 -5.09 -2.97
C GLU A 130 -12.62 -4.26 -2.54
N MET A 131 -11.56 -4.92 -2.07
CA MET A 131 -10.32 -4.31 -1.59
C MET A 131 -9.44 -3.87 -2.76
N PRO A 132 -9.02 -2.59 -2.85
CA PRO A 132 -8.13 -2.13 -3.90
C PRO A 132 -6.74 -2.77 -3.85
N LEU A 133 -6.21 -3.11 -5.02
CA LEU A 133 -4.81 -3.48 -5.24
C LEU A 133 -4.02 -2.22 -5.60
N LEU A 134 -3.07 -1.84 -4.76
CA LEU A 134 -2.09 -0.80 -5.09
C LEU A 134 -0.86 -1.45 -5.69
N VAL A 135 -0.33 -0.91 -6.77
CA VAL A 135 0.76 -1.54 -7.52
C VAL A 135 2.00 -0.66 -7.53
N HIS A 136 3.19 -1.26 -7.38
CA HIS A 136 4.45 -0.71 -7.85
C HIS A 136 4.72 -1.34 -9.22
N GLY A 137 4.48 -0.59 -10.27
CA GLY A 137 4.34 -1.11 -11.64
C GLY A 137 5.63 -1.15 -12.42
N GLU A 138 6.68 -1.80 -11.90
CA GLU A 138 7.95 -1.98 -12.60
C GLU A 138 8.38 -3.45 -12.60
N VAL A 139 9.02 -3.91 -13.69
CA VAL A 139 9.72 -5.20 -13.71
C VAL A 139 11.13 -5.04 -13.14
N THR A 140 11.68 -6.15 -12.61
CA THR A 140 13.03 -6.20 -12.02
C THR A 140 14.04 -6.92 -12.91
N ASP A 141 13.65 -7.27 -14.14
CA ASP A 141 14.52 -7.92 -15.12
C ASP A 141 15.71 -7.00 -15.47
N PRO A 142 16.95 -7.44 -15.24
CA PRO A 142 18.14 -6.62 -15.53
C PRO A 142 18.36 -6.33 -17.01
N GLU A 143 17.78 -7.16 -17.91
CA GLU A 143 17.85 -6.95 -19.35
C GLU A 143 16.88 -5.89 -19.87
N VAL A 144 15.95 -5.41 -19.02
CA VAL A 144 15.00 -4.35 -19.36
C VAL A 144 15.58 -3.00 -18.96
N ASP A 145 15.67 -2.07 -19.94
CA ASP A 145 16.08 -0.69 -19.67
C ASP A 145 15.18 -0.05 -18.60
N VAL A 146 15.78 0.76 -17.73
CA VAL A 146 15.06 1.39 -16.62
C VAL A 146 13.86 2.23 -17.07
N PHE A 147 13.94 2.86 -18.25
CA PHE A 147 12.86 3.66 -18.83
C PHE A 147 11.70 2.82 -19.42
N ASP A 148 11.93 1.51 -19.65
CA ASP A 148 10.93 0.60 -20.21
C ASP A 148 10.26 -0.29 -19.16
N ARG A 149 10.72 -0.28 -17.89
CA ARG A 149 10.26 -1.19 -16.84
C ARG A 149 8.77 -1.10 -16.55
N GLU A 150 8.22 0.11 -16.58
CA GLU A 150 6.79 0.33 -16.37
C GLU A 150 5.97 -0.20 -17.55
N SER A 151 6.35 0.10 -18.79
CA SER A 151 5.65 -0.38 -19.98
C SER A 151 5.65 -1.90 -20.07
N VAL A 152 6.80 -2.52 -19.78
CA VAL A 152 6.94 -3.99 -19.76
C VAL A 152 6.09 -4.60 -18.64
N PHE A 153 6.00 -3.96 -17.45
CA PHE A 153 5.13 -4.41 -16.37
C PHE A 153 3.66 -4.36 -16.79
N ILE A 154 3.23 -3.27 -17.42
CA ILE A 154 1.86 -3.12 -17.92
C ILE A 154 1.52 -4.25 -18.90
N GLU A 155 2.37 -4.45 -19.92
CA GLU A 155 2.12 -5.43 -20.96
C GLU A 155 2.17 -6.90 -20.49
N LYS A 156 3.15 -7.24 -19.64
CA LYS A 156 3.40 -8.65 -19.27
C LYS A 156 2.67 -9.08 -17.99
N ILE A 157 2.37 -8.17 -17.09
CA ILE A 157 1.85 -8.48 -15.75
C ILE A 157 0.48 -7.87 -15.52
N LEU A 158 0.36 -6.54 -15.63
CA LEU A 158 -0.87 -5.84 -15.27
C LEU A 158 -2.04 -6.18 -16.21
N ASP A 159 -1.80 -6.23 -17.53
CA ASP A 159 -2.80 -6.60 -18.53
C ASP A 159 -3.40 -7.98 -18.24
N ARG A 160 -2.57 -8.92 -17.82
CA ARG A 160 -3.02 -10.25 -17.41
C ARG A 160 -3.86 -10.21 -16.13
N VAL A 161 -3.41 -9.48 -15.10
CA VAL A 161 -4.16 -9.35 -13.85
C VAL A 161 -5.53 -8.74 -14.08
N VAL A 162 -5.62 -7.67 -14.89
CA VAL A 162 -6.90 -7.04 -15.25
C VAL A 162 -7.84 -8.00 -15.99
N LYS A 163 -7.32 -8.85 -16.87
CA LYS A 163 -8.12 -9.84 -17.60
C LYS A 163 -8.60 -10.99 -16.70
N ASP A 164 -7.70 -11.47 -15.82
CA ASP A 164 -8.01 -12.61 -14.95
C ASP A 164 -8.91 -12.20 -13.75
N PHE A 165 -8.87 -10.92 -13.33
CA PHE A 165 -9.65 -10.38 -12.20
C PHE A 165 -10.41 -9.09 -12.61
N PRO A 166 -11.45 -9.19 -13.46
CA PRO A 166 -12.12 -8.01 -14.03
C PRO A 166 -12.90 -7.16 -13.02
N GLY A 167 -13.17 -7.66 -11.83
CA GLY A 167 -13.81 -6.93 -10.73
C GLY A 167 -12.83 -6.35 -9.72
N LEU A 168 -11.52 -6.63 -9.85
CA LEU A 168 -10.51 -6.11 -8.94
C LEU A 168 -10.27 -4.62 -9.20
N LYS A 169 -10.35 -3.82 -8.15
CA LYS A 169 -10.00 -2.38 -8.19
C LYS A 169 -8.49 -2.24 -8.17
N ILE A 170 -7.86 -1.58 -9.14
CA ILE A 170 -6.41 -1.38 -9.25
C ILE A 170 -6.09 0.11 -9.37
#